data_5626f9b411766d952984dde66521385f
#
_entry.id   5626f9b411766d952984dde66521385f
#
_cell.length_a   1.000
_cell.length_b   1.000
_cell.length_c   1.000
_cell.angle_alpha   90.00
_cell.angle_beta   90.00
_cell.angle_gamma   90.00
#
_symmetry.space_group_name_H-M   'P 1'
#
loop_
_entity.id
_entity.type
_entity.pdbx_description
1 polymer ?
#
loop_
_entity_poly.entity_id
_entity_poly.type
_entity_poly.pdbx_seq_one_letter_code
_entity_poly.pdbx_strand_id
1 'polypeptide(L)'
;MLCMTVSVLLFTACSNTNTDTYKEYVQSVLDTNFKGIYKDYIELTSVSEDSASKIYEANIKAISDDFITSGLITNPSEADLLRLREFAIALLDKADYTVKEVEEKDGKYYVNVEIKPFLFYGTLQDKLFTKYSELSEKYQNTDIDSMSNEDYAAYVKEYNEATFALMEEVLNLNEYQEPVTVPCNIIVTKDYYEIDSKDYETIYGTVYVPMES
;
A
#
# COMPACT_ATOMS: atom_id res chain seq x y z
N MET A 1 0.70 -9.40 -7.39
CA MET A 1 -0.58 -9.02 -8.04
C MET A 1 -1.63 -8.92 -6.95
N LEU A 2 -1.85 -7.69 -6.43
CA LEU A 2 -2.75 -7.43 -5.32
C LEU A 2 -4.19 -7.66 -5.79
N CYS A 3 -4.87 -8.66 -5.27
CA CYS A 3 -6.27 -8.94 -5.59
C CYS A 3 -7.16 -8.01 -4.75
N MET A 4 -7.43 -6.80 -5.28
CA MET A 4 -8.36 -5.89 -4.66
C MET A 4 -9.78 -6.35 -4.94
N THR A 5 -10.50 -6.72 -3.91
CA THR A 5 -11.94 -6.86 -3.96
C THR A 5 -12.55 -5.46 -3.90
N VAL A 6 -12.83 -4.88 -5.07
CA VAL A 6 -13.73 -3.72 -5.15
C VAL A 6 -15.11 -4.23 -4.76
N SER A 7 -15.56 -3.85 -3.58
CA SER A 7 -16.90 -4.21 -3.11
C SER A 7 -17.93 -3.39 -3.88
N VAL A 8 -18.67 -4.05 -4.77
CA VAL A 8 -19.82 -3.49 -5.47
C VAL A 8 -20.96 -3.27 -4.48
N LEU A 9 -21.42 -2.05 -4.35
CA LEU A 9 -22.38 -1.65 -3.33
C LEU A 9 -23.64 -1.04 -3.93
N LEU A 10 -24.78 -1.51 -3.43
CA LEU A 10 -26.11 -1.08 -3.82
C LEU A 10 -26.47 0.24 -3.15
N PHE A 11 -26.56 1.32 -3.92
CA PHE A 11 -27.13 2.59 -3.47
C PHE A 11 -28.47 2.85 -4.13
N THR A 12 -29.44 3.27 -3.33
CA THR A 12 -30.66 3.87 -3.86
C THR A 12 -30.33 5.28 -4.34
N ALA A 13 -30.06 5.42 -5.64
CA ALA A 13 -29.84 6.70 -6.28
C ALA A 13 -31.14 7.54 -6.22
N CYS A 14 -31.28 8.38 -5.21
CA CYS A 14 -32.20 9.51 -5.26
C CYS A 14 -31.64 10.51 -6.27
N SER A 15 -32.47 10.89 -7.22
CA SER A 15 -32.20 11.73 -8.39
C SER A 15 -31.82 13.18 -8.06
N ASN A 16 -30.64 13.39 -7.53
CA ASN A 16 -29.84 14.62 -7.55
C ASN A 16 -28.42 14.18 -7.24
N THR A 17 -27.66 13.85 -8.29
CA THR A 17 -26.24 13.50 -8.15
C THR A 17 -25.51 14.77 -7.72
N ASN A 18 -25.35 14.93 -6.42
CA ASN A 18 -24.45 15.93 -5.88
C ASN A 18 -23.04 15.44 -6.13
N THR A 19 -22.26 16.15 -6.94
CA THR A 19 -20.86 15.83 -7.23
C THR A 19 -20.02 15.73 -5.96
N ASP A 20 -20.41 16.38 -4.87
CA ASP A 20 -19.77 16.26 -3.56
C ASP A 20 -19.77 14.80 -3.04
N THR A 21 -20.84 14.03 -3.35
CA THR A 21 -20.91 12.63 -2.95
C THR A 21 -19.83 11.76 -3.60
N TYR A 22 -19.44 12.06 -4.84
CA TYR A 22 -18.34 11.35 -5.51
C TYR A 22 -17.00 11.64 -4.84
N LYS A 23 -16.78 12.90 -4.48
CA LYS A 23 -15.58 13.31 -3.73
C LYS A 23 -15.51 12.63 -2.36
N GLU A 24 -16.61 12.66 -1.60
CA GLU A 24 -16.73 12.00 -0.30
C GLU A 24 -16.49 10.49 -0.42
N TYR A 25 -17.03 9.85 -1.46
CA TYR A 25 -16.83 8.43 -1.70
C TYR A 25 -15.36 8.10 -1.99
N VAL A 26 -14.71 8.82 -2.91
CA VAL A 26 -13.29 8.61 -3.20
C VAL A 26 -12.44 8.82 -1.95
N GLN A 27 -12.70 9.89 -1.18
CA GLN A 27 -12.01 10.14 0.09
C GLN A 27 -12.17 8.95 1.04
N SER A 28 -13.41 8.48 1.24
CA SER A 28 -13.70 7.37 2.15
C SER A 28 -13.05 6.06 1.73
N VAL A 29 -12.98 5.79 0.42
CA VAL A 29 -12.26 4.62 -0.13
C VAL A 29 -10.77 4.71 0.18
N LEU A 30 -10.14 5.86 -0.07
CA LEU A 30 -8.70 6.04 0.20
C LEU A 30 -8.40 5.97 1.69
N ASP A 31 -9.21 6.62 2.53
CA ASP A 31 -9.06 6.59 3.99
C ASP A 31 -9.21 5.17 4.55
N THR A 32 -10.15 4.39 4.01
CA THR A 32 -10.32 2.98 4.39
C THR A 32 -9.10 2.16 4.01
N ASN A 33 -8.58 2.34 2.81
CA ASN A 33 -7.49 1.52 2.28
C ASN A 33 -6.11 1.88 2.88
N PHE A 34 -5.84 3.18 3.09
CA PHE A 34 -4.52 3.64 3.53
C PHE A 34 -4.44 4.02 5.01
N LYS A 35 -5.56 4.44 5.62
CA LYS A 35 -5.56 4.97 7.00
C LYS A 35 -6.33 4.10 7.99
N GLY A 36 -7.07 3.09 7.52
CA GLY A 36 -7.94 2.28 8.36
C GLY A 36 -9.08 3.10 8.98
N ILE A 37 -9.54 4.17 8.31
CA ILE A 37 -10.65 5.02 8.74
C ILE A 37 -11.89 4.62 7.95
N TYR A 38 -12.85 3.96 8.60
CA TYR A 38 -13.98 3.32 7.91
C TYR A 38 -15.29 4.05 8.02
N LYS A 39 -15.41 5.03 8.92
CA LYS A 39 -16.70 5.63 9.28
C LYS A 39 -17.49 6.12 8.06
N ASP A 40 -16.88 6.99 7.27
CA ASP A 40 -17.55 7.61 6.12
C ASP A 40 -17.81 6.57 5.02
N TYR A 41 -16.89 5.60 4.85
CA TYR A 41 -17.10 4.48 3.93
C TYR A 41 -18.30 3.62 4.32
N ILE A 42 -18.48 3.30 5.60
CA ILE A 42 -19.65 2.56 6.13
C ILE A 42 -20.93 3.36 5.92
N GLU A 43 -20.93 4.67 6.22
CA GLU A 43 -22.09 5.54 6.05
C GLU A 43 -22.51 5.64 4.57
N LEU A 44 -21.56 5.77 3.64
CA LEU A 44 -21.82 5.89 2.20
C LEU A 44 -22.19 4.54 1.57
N THR A 45 -21.68 3.42 2.07
CA THR A 45 -21.78 2.12 1.40
C THR A 45 -22.68 1.13 2.11
N SER A 46 -23.10 1.44 3.33
CA SER A 46 -23.90 0.53 4.17
C SER A 46 -23.27 -0.84 4.43
N VAL A 47 -21.97 -1.00 4.24
CA VAL A 47 -21.25 -2.23 4.60
C VAL A 47 -21.10 -2.32 6.11
N SER A 48 -20.86 -3.53 6.62
CA SER A 48 -20.55 -3.70 8.05
C SER A 48 -19.12 -3.21 8.36
N GLU A 49 -18.90 -2.81 9.61
CA GLU A 49 -17.57 -2.44 10.09
C GLU A 49 -16.56 -3.60 9.91
N ASP A 50 -16.98 -4.84 10.14
CA ASP A 50 -16.16 -6.04 9.89
C ASP A 50 -15.75 -6.15 8.42
N SER A 51 -16.64 -5.81 7.48
CA SER A 51 -16.31 -5.83 6.05
C SER A 51 -15.36 -4.69 5.67
N ALA A 52 -15.56 -3.50 6.21
CA ALA A 52 -14.68 -2.36 5.95
C ALA A 52 -13.28 -2.57 6.54
N SER A 53 -13.18 -3.08 7.77
CA SER A 53 -11.89 -3.35 8.41
C SER A 53 -11.07 -4.42 7.67
N LYS A 54 -11.73 -5.42 7.07
CA LYS A 54 -11.06 -6.44 6.26
C LYS A 54 -10.35 -5.89 5.03
N ILE A 55 -10.79 -4.75 4.48
CA ILE A 55 -10.11 -4.09 3.36
C ILE A 55 -8.72 -3.63 3.81
N TYR A 56 -8.64 -2.91 4.92
CA TYR A 56 -7.37 -2.43 5.48
C TYR A 56 -6.45 -3.58 5.91
N GLU A 57 -7.01 -4.59 6.59
CA GLU A 57 -6.26 -5.78 6.99
C GLU A 57 -5.69 -6.56 5.78
N ALA A 58 -6.44 -6.62 4.69
CA ALA A 58 -5.95 -7.24 3.45
C ALA A 58 -4.75 -6.47 2.85
N ASN A 59 -4.76 -5.13 2.91
CA ASN A 59 -3.64 -4.32 2.45
C ASN A 59 -2.40 -4.50 3.34
N ILE A 60 -2.57 -4.52 4.66
CA ILE A 60 -1.48 -4.81 5.61
C ILE A 60 -0.87 -6.18 5.30
N LYS A 61 -1.72 -7.19 5.12
CA LYS A 61 -1.27 -8.55 4.80
C LYS A 61 -0.54 -8.60 3.46
N ALA A 62 -1.06 -7.95 2.44
CA ALA A 62 -0.46 -7.93 1.11
C ALA A 62 0.93 -7.31 1.12
N ILE A 63 1.13 -6.18 1.79
CA ILE A 63 2.45 -5.56 1.97
C ILE A 63 3.39 -6.52 2.71
N SER A 64 2.94 -7.13 3.81
CA SER A 64 3.77 -8.09 4.56
C SER A 64 4.16 -9.30 3.70
N ASP A 65 3.22 -9.86 2.95
CA ASP A 65 3.46 -11.00 2.05
C ASP A 65 4.45 -10.62 0.93
N ASP A 66 4.39 -9.40 0.38
CA ASP A 66 5.30 -8.94 -0.66
C ASP A 66 6.76 -8.89 -0.16
N PHE A 67 7.01 -8.46 1.08
CA PHE A 67 8.36 -8.50 1.68
C PHE A 67 8.89 -9.92 1.85
N ILE A 68 8.02 -10.89 2.11
CA ILE A 68 8.40 -12.30 2.23
C ILE A 68 8.62 -12.92 0.84
N THR A 69 7.69 -12.73 -0.08
CA THR A 69 7.74 -13.35 -1.41
C THR A 69 8.83 -12.78 -2.31
N SER A 70 9.20 -11.51 -2.10
CA SER A 70 10.37 -10.90 -2.76
C SER A 70 11.71 -11.37 -2.18
N GLY A 71 11.69 -12.12 -1.07
CA GLY A 71 12.90 -12.59 -0.39
C GLY A 71 13.61 -11.53 0.46
N LEU A 72 13.01 -10.36 0.64
CA LEU A 72 13.54 -9.30 1.51
C LEU A 72 13.52 -9.71 2.98
N ILE A 73 12.56 -10.50 3.38
CA ILE A 73 12.53 -11.17 4.69
C ILE A 73 12.44 -12.67 4.44
N THR A 74 13.46 -13.41 4.87
CA THR A 74 13.63 -14.84 4.61
C THR A 74 13.29 -15.65 5.87
N ASN A 75 12.50 -16.72 5.73
CA ASN A 75 12.13 -17.63 6.83
C ASN A 75 11.72 -16.86 8.11
N PRO A 76 10.70 -15.96 8.05
CA PRO A 76 10.36 -15.09 9.17
C PRO A 76 9.91 -15.89 10.39
N SER A 77 10.41 -15.48 11.55
CA SER A 77 9.90 -15.93 12.86
C SER A 77 8.53 -15.28 13.15
N GLU A 78 7.84 -15.74 14.19
CA GLU A 78 6.61 -15.08 14.66
C GLU A 78 6.85 -13.60 15.02
N ALA A 79 8.02 -13.29 15.60
CA ALA A 79 8.39 -11.90 15.91
C ALA A 79 8.61 -11.07 14.64
N ASP A 80 9.22 -11.63 13.60
CA ASP A 80 9.39 -10.97 12.31
C ASP A 80 8.03 -10.71 11.64
N LEU A 81 7.09 -11.64 11.71
CA LEU A 81 5.74 -11.46 11.17
C LEU A 81 4.98 -10.33 11.87
N LEU A 82 5.10 -10.21 13.19
CA LEU A 82 4.53 -9.09 13.94
C LEU A 82 5.17 -7.76 13.53
N ARG A 83 6.50 -7.72 13.42
CA ARG A 83 7.25 -6.53 13.00
C ARG A 83 6.90 -6.12 11.56
N LEU A 84 6.74 -7.08 10.65
CA LEU A 84 6.26 -6.83 9.29
C LEU A 84 4.87 -6.19 9.27
N ARG A 85 3.96 -6.69 10.11
CA ARG A 85 2.63 -6.12 10.24
C ARG A 85 2.69 -4.67 10.74
N GLU A 86 3.44 -4.39 11.78
CA GLU A 86 3.61 -3.03 12.32
C GLU A 86 4.23 -2.11 11.28
N PHE A 87 5.23 -2.60 10.55
CA PHE A 87 5.85 -1.87 9.46
C PHE A 87 4.87 -1.59 8.32
N ALA A 88 4.06 -2.56 7.90
CA ALA A 88 3.05 -2.38 6.85
C ALA A 88 2.02 -1.30 7.23
N ILE A 89 1.58 -1.27 8.50
CA ILE A 89 0.72 -0.21 9.04
C ILE A 89 1.40 1.15 8.94
N ALA A 90 2.65 1.25 9.37
CA ALA A 90 3.40 2.49 9.33
C ALA A 90 3.69 2.97 7.90
N LEU A 91 3.90 2.04 6.95
CA LEU A 91 4.06 2.36 5.54
C LEU A 91 2.74 2.87 4.94
N LEU A 92 1.61 2.23 5.21
CA LEU A 92 0.29 2.69 4.76
C LEU A 92 -0.02 4.10 5.29
N ASP A 93 0.36 4.40 6.52
CA ASP A 93 0.18 5.74 7.10
C ASP A 93 0.97 6.84 6.40
N LYS A 94 2.01 6.50 5.62
CA LYS A 94 2.76 7.47 4.79
C LYS A 94 2.02 7.93 3.54
N ALA A 95 0.88 7.33 3.17
CA ALA A 95 0.10 7.80 2.04
C ALA A 95 -0.34 9.26 2.25
N ASP A 96 0.14 10.17 1.41
CA ASP A 96 -0.17 11.61 1.42
C ASP A 96 -0.96 11.95 0.16
N TYR A 97 -2.26 12.17 0.32
CA TYR A 97 -3.18 12.47 -0.77
C TYR A 97 -4.21 13.53 -0.37
N THR A 98 -4.74 14.22 -1.37
CA THR A 98 -5.82 15.19 -1.23
C THR A 98 -6.82 14.99 -2.35
N VAL A 99 -8.06 14.68 -2.01
CA VAL A 99 -9.16 14.57 -2.99
C VAL A 99 -9.62 15.97 -3.35
N LYS A 100 -9.51 16.33 -4.62
CA LYS A 100 -9.82 17.65 -5.19
C LYS A 100 -11.23 17.70 -5.77
N GLU A 101 -11.44 18.58 -6.74
CA GLU A 101 -12.74 18.81 -7.37
C GLU A 101 -13.14 17.68 -8.32
N VAL A 102 -14.45 17.57 -8.52
CA VAL A 102 -15.04 16.66 -9.49
C VAL A 102 -15.19 17.38 -10.82
N GLU A 103 -14.72 16.77 -11.89
CA GLU A 103 -14.87 17.26 -13.26
C GLU A 103 -15.82 16.35 -14.04
N GLU A 104 -16.75 16.94 -14.75
CA GLU A 104 -17.57 16.23 -15.74
C GLU A 104 -16.95 16.43 -17.13
N LYS A 105 -16.64 15.31 -17.80
CA LYS A 105 -16.09 15.31 -19.15
C LYS A 105 -16.69 14.16 -19.97
N ASP A 106 -17.27 14.49 -21.12
CA ASP A 106 -17.87 13.51 -22.03
C ASP A 106 -18.94 12.62 -21.35
N GLY A 107 -19.70 13.17 -20.40
CA GLY A 107 -20.74 12.47 -19.65
C GLY A 107 -20.20 11.50 -18.61
N LYS A 108 -18.93 11.61 -18.25
CA LYS A 108 -18.27 10.87 -17.16
C LYS A 108 -17.83 11.82 -16.06
N TYR A 109 -17.77 11.31 -14.84
CA TYR A 109 -17.30 12.06 -13.68
C TYR A 109 -15.91 11.60 -13.28
N TYR A 110 -14.99 12.56 -13.12
CA TYR A 110 -13.63 12.33 -12.67
C TYR A 110 -13.40 13.08 -11.38
N VAL A 111 -12.94 12.38 -10.36
CA VAL A 111 -12.48 12.99 -9.11
C VAL A 111 -10.96 13.09 -9.19
N ASN A 112 -10.43 14.30 -9.13
CA ASN A 112 -8.99 14.51 -9.15
C ASN A 112 -8.38 14.20 -7.77
N VAL A 113 -7.39 13.33 -7.71
CA VAL A 113 -6.64 13.01 -6.49
C VAL A 113 -5.22 13.52 -6.65
N GLU A 114 -4.84 14.50 -5.84
CA GLU A 114 -3.45 14.96 -5.73
C GLU A 114 -2.72 14.06 -4.73
N ILE A 115 -1.61 13.48 -5.15
CA ILE A 115 -0.82 12.52 -4.39
C ILE A 115 0.60 13.02 -4.31
N LYS A 116 1.22 12.98 -3.12
CA LYS A 116 2.67 13.10 -2.97
C LYS A 116 3.28 11.71 -2.90
N PRO A 117 3.98 11.28 -3.97
CA PRO A 117 4.55 9.94 -4.00
C PRO A 117 5.62 9.75 -2.94
N PHE A 118 5.49 8.71 -2.10
CA PHE A 118 6.46 8.39 -1.06
C PHE A 118 7.64 7.59 -1.64
N LEU A 119 8.86 8.08 -1.43
CA LEU A 119 10.10 7.52 -1.98
C LEU A 119 10.62 6.34 -1.15
N PHE A 120 9.79 5.33 -0.91
CA PHE A 120 10.20 4.20 -0.07
C PHE A 120 11.02 3.17 -0.84
N TYR A 121 10.45 2.59 -1.89
CA TYR A 121 11.05 1.40 -2.53
C TYR A 121 12.36 1.69 -3.25
N GLY A 122 12.48 2.81 -3.98
CA GLY A 122 13.73 3.18 -4.64
C GLY A 122 14.85 3.43 -3.62
N THR A 123 14.58 4.22 -2.59
CA THR A 123 15.55 4.51 -1.52
C THR A 123 15.96 3.24 -0.76
N LEU A 124 15.00 2.33 -0.50
CA LEU A 124 15.29 1.05 0.15
C LEU A 124 16.19 0.19 -0.73
N GLN A 125 15.91 0.10 -2.03
CA GLN A 125 16.72 -0.69 -2.98
C GLN A 125 18.19 -0.27 -2.99
N ASP A 126 18.46 1.03 -3.05
CA ASP A 126 19.84 1.57 -3.04
C ASP A 126 20.60 1.20 -1.77
N LYS A 127 19.92 1.31 -0.61
CA LYS A 127 20.52 0.96 0.69
C LYS A 127 20.73 -0.54 0.85
N LEU A 128 19.77 -1.36 0.39
CA LEU A 128 19.87 -2.82 0.43
C LEU A 128 21.04 -3.31 -0.43
N PHE A 129 21.24 -2.74 -1.62
CA PHE A 129 22.36 -3.12 -2.49
C PHE A 129 23.70 -2.96 -1.77
N THR A 130 23.91 -1.83 -1.10
CA THR A 130 25.14 -1.57 -0.32
C THR A 130 25.26 -2.57 0.84
N LYS A 131 24.18 -2.76 1.60
CA LYS A 131 24.20 -3.63 2.80
C LYS A 131 24.41 -5.09 2.46
N TYR A 132 23.78 -5.57 1.40
CA TYR A 132 23.96 -6.97 0.97
C TYR A 132 25.36 -7.23 0.39
N SER A 133 26.01 -6.22 -0.21
CA SER A 133 27.42 -6.32 -0.57
C SER A 133 28.30 -6.53 0.65
N GLU A 134 28.09 -5.79 1.74
CA GLU A 134 28.83 -5.98 3.00
C GLU A 134 28.59 -7.37 3.61
N LEU A 135 27.34 -7.84 3.62
CA LEU A 135 27.03 -9.19 4.12
C LEU A 135 27.66 -10.28 3.24
N SER A 136 27.61 -10.10 1.91
CA SER A 136 28.24 -11.01 0.97
C SER A 136 29.76 -11.11 1.19
N GLU A 137 30.44 -9.99 1.41
CA GLU A 137 31.88 -9.99 1.76
C GLU A 137 32.16 -10.73 3.07
N LYS A 138 31.32 -10.55 4.09
CA LYS A 138 31.44 -11.25 5.37
C LYS A 138 31.35 -12.77 5.20
N TYR A 139 30.47 -13.24 4.33
CA TYR A 139 30.17 -14.66 4.10
C TYR A 139 30.80 -15.23 2.82
N GLN A 140 31.66 -14.47 2.11
CA GLN A 140 32.23 -14.86 0.80
C GLN A 140 32.97 -16.20 0.76
N ASN A 141 33.51 -16.66 1.92
CA ASN A 141 34.22 -17.93 2.06
C ASN A 141 33.36 -19.00 2.75
N THR A 142 32.09 -18.73 2.95
CA THR A 142 31.16 -19.64 3.61
C THR A 142 30.25 -20.27 2.57
N ASP A 143 30.24 -21.59 2.50
CA ASP A 143 29.27 -22.31 1.68
C ASP A 143 27.95 -22.38 2.47
N ILE A 144 27.01 -21.51 2.10
CA ILE A 144 25.71 -21.37 2.78
C ILE A 144 24.93 -22.70 2.74
N ASP A 145 25.05 -23.45 1.62
CA ASP A 145 24.36 -24.73 1.47
C ASP A 145 24.91 -25.83 2.39
N SER A 146 26.13 -25.65 2.90
CA SER A 146 26.79 -26.58 3.84
C SER A 146 26.76 -26.12 5.30
N MET A 147 26.11 -24.99 5.58
CA MET A 147 25.95 -24.51 6.96
C MET A 147 25.20 -25.52 7.83
N SER A 148 25.53 -25.56 9.11
CA SER A 148 24.67 -26.22 10.09
C SER A 148 23.33 -25.47 10.18
N ASN A 149 22.27 -26.15 10.65
CA ASN A 149 20.98 -25.50 10.85
C ASN A 149 21.07 -24.28 11.79
N GLU A 150 21.96 -24.35 12.79
CA GLU A 150 22.17 -23.27 13.75
C GLU A 150 22.87 -22.07 13.10
N ASP A 151 23.94 -22.32 12.34
CA ASP A 151 24.65 -21.25 11.61
C ASP A 151 23.78 -20.61 10.54
N TYR A 152 22.99 -21.39 9.82
CA TYR A 152 22.03 -20.89 8.84
C TYR A 152 20.94 -20.02 9.50
N ALA A 153 20.41 -20.46 10.64
CA ALA A 153 19.43 -19.66 11.39
C ALA A 153 20.03 -18.34 11.89
N ALA A 154 21.30 -18.34 12.32
CA ALA A 154 22.00 -17.12 12.71
C ALA A 154 22.23 -16.17 11.53
N TYR A 155 22.61 -16.71 10.36
CA TYR A 155 22.75 -15.95 9.12
C TYR A 155 21.43 -15.30 8.69
N VAL A 156 20.32 -16.07 8.65
CA VAL A 156 18.98 -15.56 8.31
C VAL A 156 18.55 -14.46 9.27
N LYS A 157 18.79 -14.65 10.56
CA LYS A 157 18.48 -13.63 11.57
C LYS A 157 19.25 -12.34 11.32
N GLU A 158 20.55 -12.40 11.05
CA GLU A 158 21.37 -11.22 10.75
C GLU A 158 20.88 -10.50 9.48
N TYR A 159 20.53 -11.27 8.45
CA TYR A 159 20.00 -10.75 7.20
C TYR A 159 18.67 -10.03 7.43
N ASN A 160 17.71 -10.65 8.12
CA ASN A 160 16.41 -10.06 8.40
C ASN A 160 16.54 -8.80 9.27
N GLU A 161 17.38 -8.83 10.31
CA GLU A 161 17.62 -7.66 11.18
C GLU A 161 18.21 -6.48 10.40
N ALA A 162 19.16 -6.73 9.48
CA ALA A 162 19.72 -5.70 8.62
C ALA A 162 18.66 -5.10 7.70
N THR A 163 17.82 -5.95 7.13
CA THR A 163 16.71 -5.50 6.25
C THR A 163 15.70 -4.67 7.02
N PHE A 164 15.24 -5.11 8.18
CA PHE A 164 14.33 -4.35 9.03
C PHE A 164 14.90 -2.99 9.43
N ALA A 165 16.18 -2.95 9.81
CA ALA A 165 16.83 -1.70 10.18
C ALA A 165 16.81 -0.68 9.02
N LEU A 166 17.06 -1.14 7.78
CA LEU A 166 17.00 -0.29 6.60
C LEU A 166 15.57 0.13 6.25
N MET A 167 14.60 -0.78 6.36
CA MET A 167 13.19 -0.48 6.15
C MET A 167 12.71 0.64 7.09
N GLU A 168 13.04 0.55 8.38
CA GLU A 168 12.71 1.55 9.39
C GLU A 168 13.46 2.87 9.16
N GLU A 169 14.74 2.80 8.78
CA GLU A 169 15.54 3.98 8.43
C GLU A 169 14.88 4.74 7.28
N VAL A 170 14.55 4.06 6.16
CA VAL A 170 13.94 4.68 4.99
C VAL A 170 12.57 5.25 5.30
N LEU A 171 11.75 4.52 6.07
CA LEU A 171 10.44 5.01 6.51
C LEU A 171 10.56 6.33 7.29
N ASN A 172 11.62 6.47 8.11
CA ASN A 172 11.86 7.64 8.94
C ASN A 172 12.48 8.83 8.17
N LEU A 173 13.05 8.62 6.98
CA LEU A 173 13.49 9.73 6.11
C LEU A 173 12.32 10.63 5.72
N ASN A 174 11.13 10.04 5.56
CA ASN A 174 9.90 10.76 5.25
C ASN A 174 10.00 11.62 3.98
N GLU A 175 10.60 11.03 2.93
CA GLU A 175 10.88 11.68 1.66
C GLU A 175 9.76 11.45 0.64
N TYR A 176 9.35 12.53 -0.02
CA TYR A 176 8.29 12.53 -1.02
C TYR A 176 8.75 13.21 -2.31
N GLN A 177 8.16 12.81 -3.41
CA GLN A 177 8.28 13.54 -4.69
C GLN A 177 7.30 14.72 -4.75
N GLU A 178 7.47 15.54 -5.81
CA GLU A 178 6.50 16.58 -6.13
C GLU A 178 5.10 16.00 -6.36
N PRO A 179 4.04 16.71 -5.93
CA PRO A 179 2.67 16.21 -6.08
C PRO A 179 2.30 15.90 -7.52
N VAL A 180 1.57 14.81 -7.71
CA VAL A 180 1.02 14.38 -9.00
C VAL A 180 -0.50 14.30 -8.88
N THR A 181 -1.23 14.79 -9.88
CA THR A 181 -2.70 14.67 -9.92
C THR A 181 -3.10 13.47 -10.79
N VAL A 182 -3.86 12.56 -10.21
CA VAL A 182 -4.42 11.37 -10.88
C VAL A 182 -5.92 11.56 -10.99
N PRO A 183 -6.51 11.63 -12.22
CA PRO A 183 -7.94 11.65 -12.40
C PRO A 183 -8.51 10.25 -12.14
N CYS A 184 -9.55 10.18 -11.32
CA CYS A 184 -10.21 8.95 -10.90
C CYS A 184 -11.62 8.91 -11.48
N ASN A 185 -11.87 8.08 -12.49
CA ASN A 185 -13.18 7.94 -13.13
C ASN A 185 -14.16 7.22 -12.19
N ILE A 186 -15.33 7.82 -12.01
CA ILE A 186 -16.44 7.22 -11.27
C ILE A 186 -17.39 6.56 -12.26
N ILE A 187 -17.47 5.24 -12.17
CA ILE A 187 -18.43 4.44 -12.90
C ILE A 187 -19.77 4.53 -12.17
N VAL A 188 -20.73 5.17 -12.78
CA VAL A 188 -22.09 5.33 -12.23
C VAL A 188 -23.03 4.35 -12.90
N THR A 189 -23.66 3.49 -12.10
CA THR A 189 -24.71 2.58 -12.55
C THR A 189 -26.06 3.01 -11.96
N LYS A 190 -27.13 2.29 -12.27
CA LYS A 190 -28.46 2.57 -11.70
C LYS A 190 -28.49 2.36 -10.18
N ASP A 191 -27.69 1.43 -9.69
CA ASP A 191 -27.80 0.92 -8.32
C ASP A 191 -26.59 1.27 -7.45
N TYR A 192 -25.45 1.66 -8.07
CA TYR A 192 -24.20 1.97 -7.34
C TYR A 192 -23.26 2.84 -8.18
N TYR A 193 -22.23 3.35 -7.54
CA TYR A 193 -21.06 3.94 -8.19
C TYR A 193 -19.79 3.33 -7.59
N GLU A 194 -18.73 3.26 -8.40
CA GLU A 194 -17.46 2.69 -8.03
C GLU A 194 -16.31 3.46 -8.70
N ILE A 195 -15.13 3.35 -8.15
CA ILE A 195 -13.91 3.83 -8.80
C ILE A 195 -13.53 2.85 -9.91
N ASP A 196 -13.17 3.35 -11.11
CA ASP A 196 -12.58 2.50 -12.14
C ASP A 196 -11.34 1.79 -11.58
N SER A 197 -11.26 0.48 -11.77
CA SER A 197 -10.20 -0.34 -11.16
C SER A 197 -8.79 0.05 -11.61
N LYS A 198 -8.63 0.48 -12.88
CA LYS A 198 -7.33 0.90 -13.41
C LYS A 198 -6.89 2.24 -12.81
N ASP A 199 -7.85 3.15 -12.61
CA ASP A 199 -7.56 4.44 -11.98
C ASP A 199 -7.19 4.24 -10.51
N TYR A 200 -7.87 3.31 -9.83
CA TYR A 200 -7.49 2.94 -8.46
C TYR A 200 -6.09 2.31 -8.39
N GLU A 201 -5.76 1.39 -9.31
CA GLU A 201 -4.41 0.82 -9.43
C GLU A 201 -3.36 1.90 -9.70
N THR A 202 -3.71 2.91 -10.52
CA THR A 202 -2.84 4.06 -10.78
C THR A 202 -2.62 4.90 -9.54
N ILE A 203 -3.67 5.19 -8.77
CA ILE A 203 -3.58 5.90 -7.48
C ILE A 203 -2.63 5.13 -6.54
N TYR A 204 -2.88 3.82 -6.35
CA TYR A 204 -2.07 2.99 -5.47
C TYR A 204 -0.59 2.95 -5.88
N GLY A 205 -0.32 2.74 -7.17
CA GLY A 205 1.03 2.74 -7.72
C GLY A 205 1.72 4.11 -7.67
N THR A 206 0.94 5.21 -7.58
CA THR A 206 1.48 6.57 -7.45
C THR A 206 1.82 6.88 -6.00
N VAL A 207 1.07 6.37 -5.02
CA VAL A 207 1.35 6.60 -3.59
C VAL A 207 2.73 6.08 -3.19
N TYR A 208 3.12 4.91 -3.69
CA TYR A 208 4.43 4.32 -3.43
C TYR A 208 5.18 4.15 -4.74
N VAL A 209 6.21 4.97 -4.95
CA VAL A 209 7.05 4.87 -6.14
C VAL A 209 7.66 3.46 -6.21
N PRO A 210 7.36 2.67 -7.26
CA PRO A 210 7.88 1.31 -7.38
C PRO A 210 9.40 1.31 -7.53
N MET A 211 10.03 0.17 -7.24
CA MET A 211 11.43 -0.05 -7.59
C MET A 211 11.60 0.09 -9.11
N GLU A 212 12.60 0.82 -9.53
CA GLU A 212 12.97 0.85 -10.95
C GLU A 212 13.48 -0.55 -11.34
N SER A 213 12.90 -1.11 -12.41
CA SER A 213 13.23 -2.44 -12.93
C SER A 213 14.49 -2.46 -13.77
#